data_f45a26d198416820b975b4de2071b967
#
_entry.id   f45a26d198416820b975b4de2071b967
#
_cell.length_a   1.000
_cell.length_b   1.000
_cell.length_c   1.000
_cell.angle_alpha   90.00
_cell.angle_beta   90.00
_cell.angle_gamma   90.00
#
_symmetry.space_group_name_H-M   'P 1'
#
loop_
_entity.id
_entity.type
_entity.pdbx_description
1 polymer ?
#
loop_
_entity_poly.entity_id
_entity_poly.type
_entity_poly.pdbx_seq_one_letter_code
_entity_poly.pdbx_strand_id
1 'polypeptide(L)'
;MVASVHRAVESAGYRGEATMSIDHRAAIRLGTVTSVNVGEPRQVEWAGRSVRTAIWKTATEGRVLVAHDNLMGDAQADLRVHGGPDKAVYAYASEDYRWWEEQLGTALDVGTFGENLTTEGIDLADAVIGEVWGVGTAKLEVAQTRQPCFKLGIRMGDAGFVQEFDRARRYGIYLRIHEVGEIGAGDEVFLLSRPTHGMTASVFADTLDSDDPVAIRRLVDIDEVPEGIRIWAVRQLQRADRDGS
;
A
#
# COMPACT_ATOMS: atom_id res chain seq x y z
N MET A 1 0.34 1.41 -30.45
CA MET A 1 0.68 0.90 -29.10
C MET A 1 -0.47 0.14 -28.43
N VAL A 2 -1.74 0.53 -28.62
CA VAL A 2 -2.95 -0.13 -28.06
C VAL A 2 -3.13 -1.59 -28.53
N ALA A 3 -2.80 -1.91 -29.78
CA ALA A 3 -2.96 -3.27 -30.36
C ALA A 3 -1.99 -4.33 -29.76
N SER A 4 -0.87 -3.93 -29.17
CA SER A 4 0.12 -4.86 -28.56
C SER A 4 -0.33 -5.32 -27.17
N VAL A 5 -1.07 -4.49 -26.44
CA VAL A 5 -1.58 -4.79 -25.10
C VAL A 5 -2.72 -5.81 -25.16
N HIS A 6 -3.64 -5.67 -26.14
CA HIS A 6 -4.71 -6.64 -26.37
C HIS A 6 -4.20 -8.06 -26.62
N ARG A 7 -3.10 -8.20 -27.36
CA ARG A 7 -2.50 -9.50 -27.68
C ARG A 7 -1.81 -10.17 -26.48
N ALA A 8 -1.32 -9.40 -25.52
CA ALA A 8 -0.72 -9.93 -24.28
C ALA A 8 -1.77 -10.49 -23.32
N VAL A 9 -2.95 -9.88 -23.27
CA VAL A 9 -4.10 -10.33 -22.44
C VAL A 9 -4.68 -11.64 -23.01
N GLU A 10 -4.80 -11.77 -24.33
CA GLU A 10 -5.28 -13.00 -24.98
C GLU A 10 -4.31 -14.18 -24.83
N SER A 11 -3.00 -13.95 -24.76
CA SER A 11 -2.00 -15.03 -24.60
C SER A 11 -1.95 -15.59 -23.17
N ALA A 12 -2.48 -14.88 -22.18
CA ALA A 12 -2.53 -15.30 -20.79
C ALA A 12 -3.77 -16.16 -20.44
N GLY A 13 -4.59 -16.50 -21.45
CA GLY A 13 -5.77 -17.37 -21.24
C GLY A 13 -6.92 -16.73 -20.47
N TYR A 14 -6.92 -15.41 -20.33
CA TYR A 14 -7.98 -14.65 -19.71
C TYR A 14 -9.22 -14.66 -20.64
N ARG A 15 -10.05 -15.70 -20.54
CA ARG A 15 -11.38 -15.68 -21.08
C ARG A 15 -12.20 -14.80 -20.17
N GLY A 16 -12.78 -13.71 -20.72
CA GLY A 16 -13.69 -12.84 -20.03
C GLY A 16 -14.89 -13.63 -19.47
N GLU A 17 -14.70 -14.22 -18.29
CA GLU A 17 -15.81 -14.71 -17.48
C GLU A 17 -16.48 -13.52 -16.84
N ALA A 18 -17.81 -13.57 -16.78
CA ALA A 18 -18.69 -12.52 -16.32
C ALA A 18 -18.12 -11.81 -15.08
N THR A 19 -18.08 -10.49 -15.14
CA THR A 19 -17.78 -9.59 -14.02
C THR A 19 -18.67 -10.00 -12.84
N MET A 20 -18.16 -10.84 -11.93
CA MET A 20 -18.88 -11.14 -10.71
C MET A 20 -18.90 -9.87 -9.87
N SER A 21 -20.06 -9.22 -9.83
CA SER A 21 -20.27 -8.13 -8.89
C SER A 21 -20.12 -8.69 -7.47
N ILE A 22 -19.25 -8.05 -6.67
CA ILE A 22 -19.13 -8.38 -5.25
C ILE A 22 -20.52 -8.19 -4.61
N ASP A 23 -21.05 -9.22 -3.95
CA ASP A 23 -22.34 -9.10 -3.23
C ASP A 23 -22.11 -8.31 -1.92
N HIS A 24 -22.38 -7.02 -1.98
CA HIS A 24 -22.18 -6.08 -0.87
C HIS A 24 -23.36 -6.07 0.14
N ARG A 25 -24.38 -6.92 0.00
CA ARG A 25 -25.63 -6.82 0.80
C ARG A 25 -25.46 -6.98 2.31
N ALA A 26 -24.32 -7.53 2.75
CA ALA A 26 -23.99 -7.69 4.17
C ALA A 26 -22.64 -7.06 4.55
N ALA A 27 -21.95 -6.42 3.60
CA ALA A 27 -20.64 -5.86 3.82
C ALA A 27 -20.72 -4.46 4.47
N ILE A 28 -19.79 -4.16 5.37
CA ILE A 28 -19.70 -2.84 6.00
C ILE A 28 -18.99 -1.91 5.02
N ARG A 29 -19.62 -0.80 4.65
CA ARG A 29 -18.99 0.25 3.87
C ARG A 29 -17.96 0.96 4.75
N LEU A 30 -16.70 1.02 4.30
CA LEU A 30 -15.61 1.72 4.98
C LEU A 30 -15.46 3.16 4.48
N GLY A 31 -15.48 3.38 3.17
CA GLY A 31 -15.27 4.68 2.55
C GLY A 31 -15.28 4.59 1.02
N THR A 32 -14.51 5.45 0.37
CA THR A 32 -14.48 5.59 -1.08
C THR A 32 -13.06 5.80 -1.61
N VAL A 33 -12.75 5.29 -2.80
CA VAL A 33 -11.55 5.65 -3.57
C VAL A 33 -11.81 6.98 -4.27
N THR A 34 -11.07 8.02 -3.91
CA THR A 34 -11.20 9.35 -4.53
C THR A 34 -10.32 9.50 -5.77
N SER A 35 -9.20 8.76 -5.83
CA SER A 35 -8.30 8.77 -6.99
C SER A 35 -7.57 7.42 -7.13
N VAL A 36 -7.36 7.00 -8.37
CA VAL A 36 -6.45 5.91 -8.74
C VAL A 36 -5.24 6.51 -9.42
N ASN A 37 -4.04 6.24 -8.92
CA ASN A 37 -2.82 6.88 -9.35
C ASN A 37 -1.80 5.85 -9.85
N VAL A 38 -1.18 6.14 -10.98
CA VAL A 38 -0.13 5.31 -11.58
C VAL A 38 1.09 6.15 -11.95
N GLY A 39 2.25 5.54 -12.06
CA GLY A 39 3.46 6.23 -12.42
C GLY A 39 4.50 5.30 -13.05
N GLU A 40 5.18 5.81 -14.08
CA GLU A 40 6.31 5.11 -14.69
C GLU A 40 7.62 5.44 -13.98
N PRO A 41 8.59 4.50 -13.94
CA PRO A 41 9.89 4.74 -13.38
C PRO A 41 10.65 5.80 -14.19
N ARG A 42 11.20 6.78 -13.50
CA ARG A 42 12.09 7.78 -14.08
C ARG A 42 13.41 7.86 -13.35
N GLN A 43 14.43 8.34 -14.03
CA GLN A 43 15.74 8.61 -13.48
C GLN A 43 15.77 10.03 -12.94
N VAL A 44 16.29 10.21 -11.73
CA VAL A 44 16.46 11.53 -11.10
C VAL A 44 17.82 11.61 -10.43
N GLU A 45 18.42 12.80 -10.43
CA GLU A 45 19.64 13.05 -9.68
C GLU A 45 19.30 13.49 -8.26
N TRP A 46 19.89 12.81 -7.26
CA TRP A 46 19.70 13.12 -5.85
C TRP A 46 21.00 12.88 -5.06
N ALA A 47 21.46 13.93 -4.35
CA ALA A 47 22.69 13.88 -3.57
C ALA A 47 23.90 13.32 -4.36
N GLY A 48 24.06 13.72 -5.63
CA GLY A 48 25.13 13.29 -6.52
C GLY A 48 25.03 11.84 -7.02
N ARG A 49 23.86 11.21 -6.91
CA ARG A 49 23.59 9.84 -7.39
C ARG A 49 22.38 9.82 -8.30
N SER A 50 22.45 9.00 -9.34
CA SER A 50 21.29 8.73 -10.19
C SER A 50 20.41 7.67 -9.53
N VAL A 51 19.13 8.01 -9.30
CA VAL A 51 18.14 7.16 -8.62
C VAL A 51 16.98 6.88 -9.58
N ARG A 52 16.66 5.59 -9.79
CA ARG A 52 15.47 5.17 -10.52
C ARG A 52 14.29 5.02 -9.55
N THR A 53 13.17 5.69 -9.83
CA THR A 53 12.00 5.66 -8.95
C THR A 53 10.71 5.91 -9.72
N ALA A 54 9.62 5.28 -9.27
CA ALA A 54 8.24 5.47 -9.75
C ALA A 54 7.37 6.18 -8.70
N ILE A 55 7.98 6.95 -7.78
CA ILE A 55 7.23 7.62 -6.71
C ILE A 55 6.32 8.74 -7.23
N TRP A 56 6.58 9.28 -8.41
CA TRP A 56 5.72 10.27 -9.03
C TRP A 56 4.54 9.57 -9.70
N LYS A 57 3.43 9.54 -9.00
CA LYS A 57 2.17 9.03 -9.51
C LYS A 57 1.23 10.17 -9.83
N THR A 58 0.37 9.96 -10.82
CA THR A 58 -0.66 10.90 -11.25
C THR A 58 -1.98 10.18 -11.40
N ALA A 59 -3.07 10.90 -11.16
CA ALA A 59 -4.41 10.36 -11.32
C ALA A 59 -4.64 9.86 -12.74
N THR A 60 -5.32 8.73 -12.85
CA THR A 60 -5.77 8.16 -14.13
C THR A 60 -7.23 8.48 -14.38
N GLU A 61 -7.62 8.53 -15.65
CA GLU A 61 -9.02 8.53 -16.04
C GLU A 61 -9.53 7.10 -16.21
N GLY A 62 -10.79 6.85 -15.80
CA GLY A 62 -11.47 5.57 -15.97
C GLY A 62 -11.04 4.51 -14.96
N ARG A 63 -11.25 3.25 -15.34
CA ARG A 63 -10.97 2.09 -14.48
C ARG A 63 -9.59 1.52 -14.81
N VAL A 64 -8.92 1.02 -13.78
CA VAL A 64 -7.59 0.42 -13.88
C VAL A 64 -7.66 -1.04 -13.45
N LEU A 65 -7.13 -1.94 -14.26
CA LEU A 65 -6.99 -3.34 -13.92
C LEU A 65 -5.92 -3.50 -12.82
N VAL A 66 -6.31 -4.18 -11.75
CA VAL A 66 -5.43 -4.59 -10.65
C VAL A 66 -5.19 -6.07 -10.81
N ALA A 67 -3.97 -6.44 -11.14
CA ALA A 67 -3.62 -7.83 -11.46
C ALA A 67 -2.16 -8.14 -11.13
N HIS A 68 -1.90 -9.40 -10.81
CA HIS A 68 -0.58 -9.87 -10.37
C HIS A 68 -0.12 -9.12 -9.10
N ASP A 69 0.91 -8.30 -9.20
CA ASP A 69 1.49 -7.58 -8.06
C ASP A 69 1.43 -6.05 -8.26
N ASN A 70 0.53 -5.54 -9.13
CA ASN A 70 0.49 -4.11 -9.45
C ASN A 70 -0.84 -3.66 -10.10
N LEU A 71 -0.97 -2.34 -10.32
CA LEU A 71 -1.98 -1.73 -11.18
C LEU A 71 -1.46 -1.64 -12.61
N MET A 72 -2.36 -1.87 -13.58
CA MET A 72 -1.99 -1.66 -15.00
C MET A 72 -1.64 -0.19 -15.25
N GLY A 73 -0.49 0.03 -15.91
CA GLY A 73 0.05 1.38 -16.14
C GLY A 73 0.92 1.92 -15.01
N ASP A 74 0.98 1.22 -13.88
CA ASP A 74 1.94 1.51 -12.82
C ASP A 74 3.19 0.63 -12.96
N ALA A 75 4.30 1.08 -12.40
CA ALA A 75 5.52 0.27 -12.37
C ALA A 75 6.28 0.43 -11.05
N GLN A 76 6.75 -0.68 -10.54
CA GLN A 76 7.60 -0.74 -9.37
C GLN A 76 9.07 -0.62 -9.82
N ALA A 77 9.76 0.46 -9.40
CA ALA A 77 11.11 0.75 -9.88
C ALA A 77 12.20 -0.14 -9.27
N ASP A 78 11.93 -0.78 -8.14
CA ASP A 78 12.88 -1.64 -7.41
C ASP A 78 12.12 -2.79 -6.73
N LEU A 79 12.04 -3.90 -7.43
CA LEU A 79 11.30 -5.09 -6.98
C LEU A 79 11.90 -5.76 -5.74
N ARG A 80 13.19 -5.52 -5.42
CA ARG A 80 13.85 -6.14 -4.26
C ARG A 80 13.45 -5.50 -2.93
N VAL A 81 13.04 -4.22 -2.94
CA VAL A 81 12.75 -3.46 -1.72
C VAL A 81 11.33 -2.90 -1.72
N HIS A 82 10.82 -2.49 -2.88
CA HIS A 82 9.55 -1.80 -3.04
C HIS A 82 8.55 -2.56 -3.92
N GLY A 83 8.71 -3.87 -4.09
CA GLY A 83 7.87 -4.71 -4.92
C GLY A 83 7.43 -6.00 -4.21
N GLY A 84 6.75 -6.83 -4.98
CA GLY A 84 6.19 -8.10 -4.52
C GLY A 84 4.74 -7.99 -4.06
N PRO A 85 4.09 -9.15 -3.80
CA PRO A 85 2.65 -9.19 -3.53
C PRO A 85 2.23 -8.37 -2.32
N ASP A 86 3.07 -8.29 -1.27
CA ASP A 86 2.76 -7.55 -0.04
C ASP A 86 2.82 -6.02 -0.20
N LYS A 87 3.20 -5.52 -1.37
CA LYS A 87 3.33 -4.10 -1.71
C LYS A 87 2.72 -3.79 -3.09
N ALA A 88 1.73 -4.59 -3.50
CA ALA A 88 1.11 -4.48 -4.81
C ALA A 88 0.37 -3.16 -5.01
N VAL A 89 -0.37 -2.72 -4.00
CA VAL A 89 -1.17 -1.48 -4.03
C VAL A 89 -0.88 -0.68 -2.77
N TYR A 90 -0.57 0.60 -2.91
CA TYR A 90 -0.41 1.51 -1.77
C TYR A 90 -1.63 2.42 -1.67
N ALA A 91 -2.28 2.44 -0.51
CA ALA A 91 -3.39 3.32 -0.19
C ALA A 91 -3.00 4.40 0.82
N TYR A 92 -3.48 5.63 0.59
CA TYR A 92 -3.25 6.79 1.45
C TYR A 92 -4.54 7.60 1.60
N ALA A 93 -4.81 8.14 2.79
CA ALA A 93 -6.07 8.80 3.10
C ALA A 93 -6.07 10.29 2.71
N SER A 94 -7.18 10.78 2.14
CA SER A 94 -7.41 12.21 1.88
C SER A 94 -7.37 13.04 3.16
N GLU A 95 -7.74 12.46 4.29
CA GLU A 95 -7.66 13.05 5.62
C GLU A 95 -6.21 13.36 6.01
N ASP A 96 -5.28 12.45 5.66
CA ASP A 96 -3.85 12.66 5.89
C ASP A 96 -3.27 13.72 4.93
N TYR A 97 -3.78 13.81 3.70
CA TYR A 97 -3.44 14.90 2.78
C TYR A 97 -3.79 16.26 3.38
N ARG A 98 -5.02 16.44 3.87
CA ARG A 98 -5.47 17.69 4.50
C ARG A 98 -4.58 18.08 5.68
N TRP A 99 -4.21 17.10 6.52
CA TRP A 99 -3.31 17.33 7.64
C TRP A 99 -1.92 17.79 7.15
N TRP A 100 -1.36 17.16 6.10
CA TRP A 100 -0.06 17.56 5.55
C TRP A 100 -0.10 18.93 4.89
N GLU A 101 -1.16 19.26 4.17
CA GLU A 101 -1.37 20.58 3.57
C GLU A 101 -1.38 21.69 4.63
N GLU A 102 -1.99 21.44 5.78
CA GLU A 102 -1.95 22.36 6.94
C GLU A 102 -0.53 22.50 7.50
N GLN A 103 0.21 21.38 7.68
CA GLN A 103 1.58 21.42 8.21
C GLN A 103 2.57 22.12 7.26
N LEU A 104 2.43 21.88 5.95
CA LEU A 104 3.34 22.40 4.93
C LEU A 104 2.93 23.78 4.40
N GLY A 105 1.70 24.21 4.66
CA GLY A 105 1.15 25.49 4.17
C GLY A 105 0.99 25.53 2.64
N THR A 106 0.85 24.38 1.99
CA THR A 106 0.71 24.26 0.53
C THR A 106 -0.23 23.11 0.16
N ALA A 107 -0.95 23.26 -0.96
CA ALA A 107 -1.75 22.17 -1.51
C ALA A 107 -0.86 21.06 -2.10
N LEU A 108 -1.32 19.83 -2.00
CA LEU A 108 -0.64 18.64 -2.49
C LEU A 108 -1.49 17.93 -3.54
N ASP A 109 -0.89 17.60 -4.67
CA ASP A 109 -1.55 16.76 -5.67
C ASP A 109 -1.67 15.31 -5.18
N VAL A 110 -2.76 14.62 -5.54
CA VAL A 110 -2.88 13.17 -5.33
C VAL A 110 -1.71 12.42 -5.97
N GLY A 111 -1.28 11.31 -5.39
CA GLY A 111 -0.07 10.60 -5.81
C GLY A 111 1.24 11.19 -5.24
N THR A 112 1.19 12.27 -4.44
CA THR A 112 2.37 12.92 -3.85
C THR A 112 3.13 11.98 -2.92
N PHE A 113 2.44 11.17 -2.14
CA PHE A 113 3.09 10.17 -1.27
C PHE A 113 3.44 8.88 -2.01
N GLY A 114 3.20 8.81 -3.34
CA GLY A 114 3.47 7.66 -4.18
C GLY A 114 2.41 6.56 -4.06
N GLU A 115 1.23 6.90 -3.57
CA GLU A 115 0.11 5.99 -3.43
C GLU A 115 -0.58 5.70 -4.78
N ASN A 116 -1.13 4.48 -4.86
CA ASN A 116 -1.96 4.04 -5.98
C ASN A 116 -3.43 4.40 -5.77
N LEU A 117 -3.91 4.32 -4.52
CA LEU A 117 -5.27 4.66 -4.16
C LEU A 117 -5.26 5.80 -3.15
N THR A 118 -5.91 6.92 -3.50
CA THR A 118 -6.27 7.94 -2.53
C THR A 118 -7.67 7.60 -2.04
N THR A 119 -7.86 7.46 -0.73
CA THR A 119 -9.13 7.04 -0.11
C THR A 119 -9.73 8.16 0.74
N GLU A 120 -11.03 8.12 0.99
CA GLU A 120 -11.73 9.02 1.91
C GLU A 120 -12.71 8.24 2.78
N GLY A 121 -12.81 8.64 4.05
CA GLY A 121 -13.71 8.04 5.04
C GLY A 121 -13.16 6.77 5.70
N ILE A 122 -11.91 6.38 5.43
CA ILE A 122 -11.27 5.18 5.97
C ILE A 122 -10.13 5.60 6.89
N ASP A 123 -10.19 5.23 8.17
CA ASP A 123 -9.02 5.30 9.03
C ASP A 123 -8.07 4.14 8.70
N LEU A 124 -7.04 4.45 7.89
CA LEU A 124 -6.08 3.44 7.46
C LEU A 124 -5.18 2.96 8.61
N ALA A 125 -5.04 3.74 9.69
CA ALA A 125 -4.27 3.34 10.87
C ALA A 125 -5.00 2.25 11.69
N ASP A 126 -6.32 2.21 11.64
CA ASP A 126 -7.17 1.22 12.32
C ASP A 126 -7.45 -0.03 11.49
N ALA A 127 -7.07 -0.03 10.20
CA ALA A 127 -7.20 -1.21 9.34
C ALA A 127 -6.41 -2.40 9.93
N VAL A 128 -7.05 -3.57 10.08
CA VAL A 128 -6.39 -4.76 10.65
C VAL A 128 -5.62 -5.51 9.55
N ILE A 129 -4.39 -5.90 9.83
CA ILE A 129 -3.59 -6.71 8.91
C ILE A 129 -4.37 -7.99 8.57
N GLY A 130 -4.52 -8.31 7.28
CA GLY A 130 -5.33 -9.42 6.79
C GLY A 130 -6.80 -9.08 6.53
N GLU A 131 -7.26 -7.85 6.79
CA GLU A 131 -8.59 -7.46 6.32
C GLU A 131 -8.69 -7.58 4.81
N VAL A 132 -9.79 -8.15 4.34
CA VAL A 132 -10.11 -8.20 2.91
C VAL A 132 -11.15 -7.15 2.60
N TRP A 133 -10.81 -6.30 1.64
CA TRP A 133 -11.65 -5.22 1.14
C TRP A 133 -12.15 -5.51 -0.27
N GLY A 134 -13.43 -5.28 -0.52
CA GLY A 134 -13.99 -5.21 -1.88
C GLY A 134 -13.89 -3.78 -2.39
N VAL A 135 -13.23 -3.60 -3.53
CA VAL A 135 -13.05 -2.28 -4.17
C VAL A 135 -13.30 -2.42 -5.66
N GLY A 136 -14.35 -1.80 -6.17
CA GLY A 136 -14.78 -2.01 -7.56
C GLY A 136 -15.11 -3.49 -7.80
N THR A 137 -14.37 -4.17 -8.68
CA THR A 137 -14.51 -5.62 -8.90
C THR A 137 -13.33 -6.42 -8.32
N ALA A 138 -12.34 -5.76 -7.71
CA ALA A 138 -11.18 -6.39 -7.08
C ALA A 138 -11.41 -6.69 -5.61
N LYS A 139 -10.66 -7.67 -5.07
CA LYS A 139 -10.50 -7.84 -3.63
C LYS A 139 -9.05 -7.59 -3.25
N LEU A 140 -8.87 -6.73 -2.26
CA LEU A 140 -7.57 -6.33 -1.75
C LEU A 140 -7.45 -6.72 -0.28
N GLU A 141 -6.27 -7.18 0.15
CA GLU A 141 -6.00 -7.58 1.52
C GLU A 141 -4.97 -6.66 2.16
N VAL A 142 -5.25 -6.15 3.35
CA VAL A 142 -4.33 -5.30 4.11
C VAL A 142 -3.10 -6.10 4.51
N ALA A 143 -1.92 -5.70 4.01
CA ALA A 143 -0.68 -6.43 4.20
C ALA A 143 0.22 -5.84 5.29
N GLN A 144 0.48 -4.55 5.24
CA GLN A 144 1.42 -3.87 6.12
C GLN A 144 1.31 -2.34 5.99
N THR A 145 1.90 -1.60 6.93
CA THR A 145 2.11 -0.15 6.77
C THR A 145 3.27 0.13 5.81
N ARG A 146 3.23 1.30 5.17
CA ARG A 146 4.38 1.78 4.40
C ARG A 146 5.49 2.25 5.35
N GLN A 147 6.67 1.65 5.23
CA GLN A 147 7.85 2.20 5.89
C GLN A 147 8.39 3.40 5.09
N PRO A 148 8.69 4.54 5.73
CA PRO A 148 9.23 5.71 5.04
C PRO A 148 10.59 5.38 4.41
N CYS A 149 10.86 5.95 3.24
CA CYS A 149 12.13 5.75 2.56
C CYS A 149 12.62 7.05 1.90
N PHE A 150 13.92 7.11 1.60
CA PHE A 150 14.56 8.30 1.01
C PHE A 150 13.91 8.79 -0.30
N LYS A 151 13.20 7.91 -1.03
CA LYS A 151 12.49 8.29 -2.24
C LYS A 151 11.37 9.30 -1.96
N LEU A 152 10.78 9.26 -0.75
CA LEU A 152 9.82 10.28 -0.33
C LEU A 152 10.49 11.66 -0.18
N GLY A 153 11.70 11.71 0.40
CA GLY A 153 12.50 12.94 0.45
C GLY A 153 12.82 13.47 -0.96
N ILE A 154 13.13 12.60 -1.92
CA ILE A 154 13.30 13.00 -3.33
C ILE A 154 12.02 13.62 -3.88
N ARG A 155 10.86 13.01 -3.64
CA ARG A 155 9.56 13.49 -4.13
C ARG A 155 9.20 14.86 -3.57
N MET A 156 9.50 15.08 -2.31
CA MET A 156 9.23 16.35 -1.59
C MET A 156 10.33 17.40 -1.79
N GLY A 157 11.49 17.02 -2.39
CA GLY A 157 12.63 17.94 -2.55
C GLY A 157 13.36 18.24 -1.23
N ASP A 158 13.07 17.47 -0.18
CA ASP A 158 13.62 17.63 1.17
C ASP A 158 13.99 16.26 1.78
N ALA A 159 15.26 16.05 2.07
CA ALA A 159 15.75 14.83 2.71
C ALA A 159 15.24 14.67 4.15
N GLY A 160 14.94 15.77 4.85
CA GLY A 160 14.41 15.80 6.20
C GLY A 160 12.96 15.32 6.28
N PHE A 161 12.21 15.46 5.19
CA PHE A 161 10.80 15.07 5.15
C PHE A 161 10.56 13.59 5.50
N VAL A 162 11.52 12.72 5.24
CA VAL A 162 11.43 11.29 5.63
C VAL A 162 11.26 11.15 7.14
N GLN A 163 11.99 11.95 7.93
CA GLN A 163 11.90 11.92 9.39
C GLN A 163 10.61 12.60 9.89
N GLU A 164 10.13 13.64 9.20
CA GLU A 164 8.86 14.29 9.52
C GLU A 164 7.70 13.34 9.27
N PHE A 165 7.71 12.64 8.14
CA PHE A 165 6.73 11.61 7.80
C PHE A 165 6.72 10.48 8.81
N ASP A 166 7.89 10.05 9.28
CA ASP A 166 8.00 9.02 10.30
C ASP A 166 7.41 9.47 11.64
N ARG A 167 7.73 10.69 12.10
CA ARG A 167 7.16 11.27 13.33
C ARG A 167 5.65 11.45 13.26
N ALA A 168 5.11 11.77 12.09
CA ALA A 168 3.67 11.97 11.90
C ALA A 168 2.86 10.68 12.03
N ARG A 169 3.49 9.50 11.85
CA ARG A 169 2.85 8.17 11.94
C ARG A 169 1.65 7.99 10.98
N ARG A 170 1.58 8.83 9.91
CA ARG A 170 0.54 8.81 8.88
C ARG A 170 1.06 8.06 7.66
N TYR A 171 1.23 6.75 7.83
CA TYR A 171 1.96 5.94 6.84
C TYR A 171 1.13 5.49 5.64
N GLY A 172 -0.21 5.36 5.80
CA GLY A 172 -1.03 4.60 4.89
C GLY A 172 -0.70 3.11 4.95
N ILE A 173 -1.26 2.33 4.04
CA ILE A 173 -1.13 0.87 4.04
C ILE A 173 -0.80 0.32 2.66
N TYR A 174 -0.08 -0.77 2.63
CA TYR A 174 0.04 -1.64 1.46
C TYR A 174 -1.03 -2.73 1.49
N LEU A 175 -1.53 -3.04 0.30
CA LEU A 175 -2.54 -4.04 0.06
C LEU A 175 -2.00 -5.09 -0.92
N ARG A 176 -2.30 -6.38 -0.65
CA ARG A 176 -2.14 -7.48 -1.60
C ARG A 176 -3.33 -7.52 -2.53
N ILE A 177 -3.14 -8.01 -3.74
CA ILE A 177 -4.23 -8.35 -4.65
C ILE A 177 -4.70 -9.76 -4.29
N HIS A 178 -5.83 -9.85 -3.61
CA HIS A 178 -6.45 -11.11 -3.23
C HIS A 178 -7.26 -11.71 -4.40
N GLU A 179 -7.96 -10.84 -5.15
CA GLU A 179 -8.69 -11.19 -6.36
C GLU A 179 -8.54 -10.09 -7.42
N VAL A 180 -8.21 -10.49 -8.63
CA VAL A 180 -8.02 -9.60 -9.77
C VAL A 180 -9.33 -8.89 -10.11
N GLY A 181 -9.27 -7.61 -10.46
CA GLY A 181 -10.43 -6.83 -10.85
C GLY A 181 -10.06 -5.42 -11.29
N GLU A 182 -11.04 -4.57 -11.51
CA GLU A 182 -10.87 -3.18 -11.92
C GLU A 182 -11.31 -2.23 -10.80
N ILE A 183 -10.54 -1.17 -10.60
CA ILE A 183 -10.80 -0.11 -9.63
C ILE A 183 -10.83 1.24 -10.35
N GLY A 184 -11.74 2.13 -9.96
CA GLY A 184 -11.83 3.49 -10.46
C GLY A 184 -12.10 4.50 -9.35
N ALA A 185 -11.87 5.77 -9.63
CA ALA A 185 -12.30 6.85 -8.75
C ALA A 185 -13.83 6.82 -8.59
N GLY A 186 -14.32 7.00 -7.37
CA GLY A 186 -15.72 6.88 -7.00
C GLY A 186 -16.14 5.48 -6.52
N ASP A 187 -15.29 4.46 -6.64
CA ASP A 187 -15.63 3.13 -6.11
C ASP A 187 -15.70 3.16 -4.58
N GLU A 188 -16.77 2.56 -4.05
CA GLU A 188 -16.91 2.34 -2.61
C GLU A 188 -15.99 1.21 -2.16
N VAL A 189 -15.49 1.33 -0.93
CA VAL A 189 -14.66 0.32 -0.25
C VAL A 189 -15.53 -0.39 0.78
N PHE A 190 -15.59 -1.71 0.70
CA PHE A 190 -16.36 -2.55 1.61
C PHE A 190 -15.47 -3.52 2.36
N LEU A 191 -15.67 -3.65 3.66
CA LEU A 191 -15.06 -4.70 4.48
C LEU A 191 -15.77 -6.03 4.19
N LEU A 192 -15.04 -7.01 3.67
CA LEU A 192 -15.54 -8.35 3.37
C LEU A 192 -15.21 -9.34 4.49
N SER A 193 -14.00 -9.23 5.07
CA SER A 193 -13.60 -10.03 6.23
C SER A 193 -12.59 -9.29 7.08
N ARG A 194 -12.56 -9.59 8.38
CA ARG A 194 -11.61 -9.04 9.36
C ARG A 194 -11.12 -10.15 10.28
N PRO A 195 -9.79 -10.38 10.37
CA PRO A 195 -9.20 -11.28 11.36
C PRO A 195 -9.44 -10.79 12.80
N THR A 196 -9.41 -11.70 13.76
CA THR A 196 -9.72 -11.41 15.16
C THR A 196 -8.49 -11.08 16.02
N HIS A 197 -7.26 -11.17 15.49
CA HIS A 197 -6.02 -10.95 16.24
C HIS A 197 -5.79 -9.49 16.65
N GLY A 198 -6.52 -8.51 16.07
CA GLY A 198 -6.49 -7.09 16.44
C GLY A 198 -5.16 -6.37 16.17
N MET A 199 -4.32 -6.87 15.25
CA MET A 199 -3.11 -6.21 14.79
C MET A 199 -3.52 -5.13 13.77
N THR A 200 -3.79 -3.92 14.22
CA THR A 200 -4.06 -2.79 13.34
C THR A 200 -2.78 -2.31 12.66
N ALA A 201 -2.90 -1.53 11.60
CA ALA A 201 -1.75 -0.93 10.91
C ALA A 201 -0.91 -0.06 11.86
N SER A 202 -1.53 0.69 12.76
CA SER A 202 -0.82 1.47 13.78
C SER A 202 -0.06 0.57 14.75
N VAL A 203 -0.71 -0.46 15.32
CA VAL A 203 -0.06 -1.42 16.21
C VAL A 203 1.07 -2.17 15.51
N PHE A 204 0.90 -2.53 14.24
CA PHE A 204 1.94 -3.14 13.42
C PHE A 204 3.15 -2.22 13.28
N ALA A 205 2.95 -0.93 12.95
CA ALA A 205 4.03 0.04 12.85
C ALA A 205 4.78 0.22 14.18
N ASP A 206 4.04 0.37 15.30
CA ASP A 206 4.63 0.50 16.63
C ASP A 206 5.44 -0.76 17.01
N THR A 207 4.97 -1.93 16.62
CA THR A 207 5.67 -3.20 16.87
C THR A 207 6.99 -3.31 16.10
N LEU A 208 7.06 -2.77 14.88
CA LEU A 208 8.31 -2.75 14.10
C LEU A 208 9.39 -1.86 14.73
N ASP A 209 8.99 -0.83 15.47
CA ASP A 209 9.88 0.09 16.18
C ASP A 209 10.15 -0.34 17.63
N SER A 210 9.54 -1.44 18.08
CA SER A 210 9.62 -1.92 19.46
C SER A 210 10.79 -2.87 19.68
N ASP A 211 11.41 -2.78 20.88
CA ASP A 211 12.36 -3.78 21.38
C ASP A 211 11.68 -4.81 22.30
N ASP A 212 10.35 -4.70 22.54
CA ASP A 212 9.61 -5.64 23.40
C ASP A 212 9.46 -7.00 22.72
N PRO A 213 10.06 -8.09 23.26
CA PRO A 213 9.96 -9.41 22.68
C PRO A 213 8.51 -9.94 22.62
N VAL A 214 7.62 -9.50 23.53
CA VAL A 214 6.22 -9.93 23.54
C VAL A 214 5.47 -9.29 22.36
N ALA A 215 5.68 -8.01 22.11
CA ALA A 215 5.12 -7.33 20.93
C ALA A 215 5.65 -7.95 19.64
N ILE A 216 6.97 -8.14 19.52
CA ILE A 216 7.62 -8.72 18.34
C ILE A 216 7.11 -10.17 18.08
N ARG A 217 6.87 -10.98 19.13
CA ARG A 217 6.35 -12.34 18.99
C ARG A 217 5.01 -12.37 18.25
N ARG A 218 4.14 -11.38 18.46
CA ARG A 218 2.85 -11.29 17.77
C ARG A 218 2.99 -11.23 16.25
N LEU A 219 4.07 -10.61 15.71
CA LEU A 219 4.33 -10.59 14.28
C LEU A 219 4.66 -11.97 13.71
N VAL A 220 5.21 -12.87 14.54
CA VAL A 220 5.51 -14.25 14.13
C VAL A 220 4.25 -15.12 14.12
N ASP A 221 3.36 -14.88 15.09
CA ASP A 221 2.19 -15.72 15.37
C ASP A 221 0.98 -15.42 14.47
N ILE A 222 1.03 -14.31 13.70
CA ILE A 222 -0.05 -13.89 12.78
C ILE A 222 0.34 -14.27 11.36
N ASP A 223 -0.44 -15.16 10.74
CA ASP A 223 -0.16 -15.70 9.41
C ASP A 223 -0.28 -14.65 8.30
N GLU A 224 -1.16 -13.66 8.48
CA GLU A 224 -1.40 -12.57 7.54
C GLU A 224 -0.25 -11.56 7.47
N VAL A 225 0.64 -11.53 8.46
CA VAL A 225 1.86 -10.70 8.45
C VAL A 225 2.80 -11.18 7.33
N PRO A 226 3.36 -10.27 6.51
CA PRO A 226 4.28 -10.63 5.44
C PRO A 226 5.43 -11.52 5.88
N GLU A 227 5.75 -12.55 5.10
CA GLU A 227 6.79 -13.53 5.44
C GLU A 227 8.13 -12.87 5.77
N GLY A 228 8.53 -11.85 5.00
CA GLY A 228 9.76 -11.10 5.26
C GLY A 228 9.80 -10.43 6.63
N ILE A 229 8.66 -9.94 7.10
CA ILE A 229 8.52 -9.34 8.44
C ILE A 229 8.55 -10.43 9.52
N ARG A 230 7.88 -11.56 9.33
CA ARG A 230 7.93 -12.69 10.26
C ARG A 230 9.36 -13.22 10.42
N ILE A 231 10.10 -13.37 9.32
CA ILE A 231 11.52 -13.76 9.34
C ILE A 231 12.36 -12.72 10.09
N TRP A 232 12.13 -11.42 9.87
CA TRP A 232 12.81 -10.36 10.60
C TRP A 232 12.52 -10.45 12.11
N ALA A 233 11.24 -10.64 12.50
CA ALA A 233 10.82 -10.75 13.89
C ALA A 233 11.49 -11.94 14.59
N VAL A 234 11.55 -13.12 13.96
CA VAL A 234 12.27 -14.29 14.47
C VAL A 234 13.75 -13.97 14.76
N ARG A 235 14.41 -13.25 13.84
CA ARG A 235 15.82 -12.85 14.02
C ARG A 235 16.01 -11.88 15.18
N GLN A 236 15.07 -10.94 15.41
CA GLN A 236 15.12 -10.03 16.55
C GLN A 236 14.99 -10.79 17.88
N LEU A 237 14.02 -11.71 17.98
CA LEU A 237 13.85 -12.54 19.16
C LEU A 237 15.09 -13.37 19.48
N GLN A 238 15.72 -13.99 18.46
CA GLN A 238 16.96 -14.75 18.63
C GLN A 238 18.16 -13.90 19.07
N ARG A 239 18.20 -12.61 18.73
CA ARG A 239 19.24 -11.66 19.22
C ARG A 239 18.99 -11.33 20.69
N ALA A 240 17.73 -10.98 21.04
CA ALA A 240 17.37 -10.68 22.42
C ALA A 240 17.69 -11.85 23.39
N ASP A 241 17.45 -13.08 22.98
CA ASP A 241 17.78 -14.28 23.78
C ASP A 241 19.29 -14.45 24.01
N ARG A 242 20.12 -14.04 23.03
CA ARG A 242 21.60 -14.10 23.15
C ARG A 242 22.18 -12.99 24.02
N ASP A 243 21.60 -11.81 23.96
CA ASP A 243 22.08 -10.62 24.68
C ASP A 243 21.62 -10.66 26.17
N GLY A 244 20.59 -11.46 26.50
CA GLY A 244 20.10 -11.69 27.85
C GLY A 244 20.68 -12.92 28.56
N SER A 245 21.55 -13.69 27.89
CA SER A 245 22.25 -14.88 28.45
C SER A 245 23.70 -14.55 28.77
#